data_0ac9d017b935a6f6fb25d738d0c1056a
#
_entry.id   0ac9d017b935a6f6fb25d738d0c1056a
#
_cell.length_a   1.000
_cell.length_b   1.000
_cell.length_c   1.000
_cell.angle_alpha   90.00
_cell.angle_beta   90.00
_cell.angle_gamma   90.00
#
_symmetry.space_group_name_H-M   'P 1'
#
loop_
_entity.id
_entity.type
_entity.pdbx_description
1 polymer ?
#
loop_
_entity_poly.entity_id
_entity_poly.type
_entity_poly.pdbx_seq_one_letter_code
_entity_poly.pdbx_strand_id
1 'polypeptide(L)'
;MNTRKAEVELTYNGAAVTSKMIPYKDEIVYTDPASGEADSLDIAIHDRDRQWTVAWLPRRGDTMTAAIRVTDWNQEGDNRTMPCGFFILDDFSFGGWPVTGTLSGVSVPADGGFRATERTKTWEKATIQEIGKEIAKRAGITLVWDVPGTPFVLASIEQSEQTDCDFFAGLCKTYGYSMKVYAQKIVVFDREAYKKMPPVATVKETMITAFGWHQTLNGTYTGGEYTYTSPKTEEELKATVGTGTRILKQSGKADSKADAERKIRAAVNDANHAGTTLSVTMTGNAFFTAAQCVTVVGLGKLSGKYYIDKVTHHVGSGYTMDLELALVAGMTEEVIRDATERLAAVGVMDTPGYWIAHYKDVKSLDGLILNMATRIKTNAGGKSITTVAAALNVLTDAGVINSPDYWAGAYTKLA
;
A
#
# COMPACT_ATOMS: atom_id res chain seq x y z
N MET A 1 33.26 10.77 0.07
CA MET A 1 31.94 10.18 -0.24
C MET A 1 31.56 9.30 0.92
N ASN A 2 30.53 9.65 1.66
CA ASN A 2 29.99 8.75 2.69
C ASN A 2 29.32 7.56 2.00
N THR A 3 29.53 6.37 2.51
CA THR A 3 28.89 5.16 1.96
C THR A 3 27.44 5.12 2.42
N ARG A 4 26.51 4.98 1.49
CA ARG A 4 25.09 4.77 1.83
C ARG A 4 24.94 3.58 2.78
N LYS A 5 24.10 3.73 3.78
CA LYS A 5 23.88 2.71 4.81
C LYS A 5 22.39 2.51 5.05
N ALA A 6 21.99 1.27 5.23
CA ALA A 6 20.68 0.91 5.76
C ALA A 6 20.87 -0.01 6.97
N GLU A 7 20.14 0.27 8.03
CA GLU A 7 20.16 -0.53 9.25
C GLU A 7 18.77 -0.56 9.89
N VAL A 8 18.52 -1.58 10.72
CA VAL A 8 17.28 -1.66 11.50
C VAL A 8 17.60 -1.35 12.95
N GLU A 9 16.98 -0.31 13.47
CA GLU A 9 17.00 0.00 14.90
C GLU A 9 15.99 -0.92 15.60
N LEU A 10 16.45 -1.66 16.62
CA LEU A 10 15.65 -2.66 17.34
C LEU A 10 15.61 -2.35 18.82
N THR A 11 14.42 -2.52 19.41
CA THR A 11 14.28 -2.70 20.86
C THR A 11 13.70 -4.07 21.16
N TYR A 12 14.07 -4.62 22.30
CA TYR A 12 13.56 -5.91 22.81
C TYR A 12 13.17 -5.71 24.27
N ASN A 13 11.90 -6.00 24.60
CA ASN A 13 11.30 -5.71 25.91
C ASN A 13 11.62 -4.29 26.43
N GLY A 14 11.52 -3.30 25.53
CA GLY A 14 11.79 -1.89 25.80
C GLY A 14 13.27 -1.48 25.86
N ALA A 15 14.21 -2.42 25.82
CA ALA A 15 15.64 -2.12 25.81
C ALA A 15 16.18 -2.04 24.37
N ALA A 16 17.02 -1.04 24.07
CA ALA A 16 17.72 -0.93 22.79
C ALA A 16 18.74 -2.07 22.64
N VAL A 17 18.58 -2.87 21.57
CA VAL A 17 19.43 -4.04 21.32
C VAL A 17 20.18 -4.01 19.99
N THR A 18 20.02 -2.97 19.19
CA THR A 18 20.60 -2.86 17.84
C THR A 18 22.08 -3.23 17.82
N SER A 19 22.90 -2.59 18.67
CA SER A 19 24.34 -2.85 18.71
C SER A 19 24.71 -4.26 19.17
N LYS A 20 23.89 -4.87 20.02
CA LYS A 20 24.08 -6.25 20.50
C LYS A 20 23.69 -7.28 19.45
N MET A 21 22.77 -6.93 18.55
CA MET A 21 22.27 -7.81 17.48
C MET A 21 23.22 -7.84 16.27
N ILE A 22 23.97 -6.75 16.00
CA ILE A 22 24.83 -6.63 14.82
C ILE A 22 25.75 -7.87 14.63
N PRO A 23 26.42 -8.42 15.65
CA PRO A 23 27.30 -9.57 15.46
C PRO A 23 26.58 -10.88 15.09
N TYR A 24 25.28 -10.95 15.28
CA TYR A 24 24.49 -12.19 15.16
C TYR A 24 23.49 -12.16 14.02
N LYS A 25 23.00 -10.98 13.63
CA LYS A 25 21.99 -10.85 12.59
C LYS A 25 22.57 -11.10 11.20
N ASP A 26 21.90 -11.90 10.43
CA ASP A 26 22.17 -12.07 8.99
C ASP A 26 21.26 -11.16 8.16
N GLU A 27 19.96 -11.22 8.40
CA GLU A 27 18.96 -10.43 7.70
C GLU A 27 17.78 -10.08 8.62
N ILE A 28 17.16 -8.94 8.38
CA ILE A 28 15.89 -8.56 8.98
C ILE A 28 14.91 -8.31 7.84
N VAL A 29 13.77 -9.00 7.89
CA VAL A 29 12.69 -8.87 6.91
C VAL A 29 11.50 -8.25 7.62
N TYR A 30 11.05 -7.10 7.12
CA TYR A 30 9.81 -6.44 7.56
C TYR A 30 8.77 -6.54 6.45
N THR A 31 7.65 -7.17 6.73
CA THR A 31 6.53 -7.31 5.81
C THR A 31 5.37 -6.45 6.26
N ASP A 32 4.92 -5.58 5.36
CA ASP A 32 3.85 -4.60 5.54
C ASP A 32 2.72 -4.89 4.53
N PRO A 33 1.70 -5.70 4.86
CA PRO A 33 0.52 -5.89 4.04
C PRO A 33 -0.48 -4.75 4.23
N ALA A 34 -1.22 -4.39 3.19
CA ALA A 34 -2.25 -3.36 3.27
C ALA A 34 -3.44 -3.79 4.15
N SER A 35 -3.82 -5.07 4.06
CA SER A 35 -4.92 -5.64 4.84
C SER A 35 -4.92 -7.16 4.78
N GLY A 36 -5.71 -7.80 5.66
CA GLY A 36 -5.92 -9.25 5.66
C GLY A 36 -4.89 -10.03 6.44
N GLU A 37 -3.68 -9.52 6.58
CA GLU A 37 -2.59 -10.11 7.35
C GLU A 37 -2.08 -9.08 8.36
N ALA A 38 -1.40 -9.51 9.40
CA ALA A 38 -0.68 -8.64 10.32
C ALA A 38 0.72 -8.32 9.76
N ASP A 39 1.26 -7.14 10.06
CA ASP A 39 2.66 -6.86 9.79
C ASP A 39 3.54 -7.87 10.53
N SER A 40 4.62 -8.31 9.89
CA SER A 40 5.58 -9.22 10.50
C SER A 40 7.01 -8.68 10.45
N LEU A 41 7.79 -9.12 11.42
CA LEU A 41 9.22 -8.84 11.53
C LEU A 41 9.95 -10.16 11.75
N ASP A 42 10.71 -10.59 10.76
CA ASP A 42 11.51 -11.78 10.82
C ASP A 42 13.00 -11.42 10.92
N ILE A 43 13.69 -11.97 11.91
CA ILE A 43 15.10 -11.73 12.17
C ILE A 43 15.86 -13.02 12.01
N ALA A 44 16.59 -13.17 10.91
CA ALA A 44 17.51 -14.28 10.72
C ALA A 44 18.81 -14.02 11.49
N ILE A 45 19.23 -14.99 12.27
CA ILE A 45 20.42 -14.90 13.14
C ILE A 45 21.30 -16.14 13.02
N HIS A 46 22.57 -15.98 13.32
CA HIS A 46 23.49 -17.08 13.62
C HIS A 46 23.87 -17.09 15.09
N ASP A 47 24.07 -18.27 15.66
CA ASP A 47 24.40 -18.48 17.08
C ASP A 47 25.70 -19.28 17.25
N ARG A 48 26.80 -18.80 16.63
CA ARG A 48 28.10 -19.48 16.62
C ARG A 48 28.69 -19.67 18.00
N ASP A 49 28.50 -18.69 18.89
CA ASP A 49 28.97 -18.67 20.27
C ASP A 49 27.93 -19.13 21.28
N ARG A 50 26.77 -19.60 20.81
CA ARG A 50 25.69 -20.18 21.61
C ARG A 50 25.04 -19.22 22.62
N GLN A 51 25.08 -17.93 22.37
CA GLN A 51 24.43 -16.96 23.25
C GLN A 51 22.91 -17.08 23.21
N TRP A 52 22.34 -17.24 22.03
CA TRP A 52 20.88 -17.34 21.83
C TRP A 52 20.27 -18.63 22.37
N THR A 53 20.98 -19.74 22.24
CA THR A 53 20.51 -21.02 22.72
C THR A 53 20.79 -21.28 24.22
N VAL A 54 21.58 -20.41 24.87
CA VAL A 54 21.93 -20.55 26.29
C VAL A 54 21.48 -19.35 27.12
N ALA A 55 22.10 -18.18 26.94
CA ALA A 55 21.88 -17.03 27.82
C ALA A 55 20.70 -16.14 27.38
N TRP A 56 20.46 -16.05 26.09
CA TRP A 56 19.49 -15.11 25.48
C TRP A 56 18.28 -15.81 24.86
N LEU A 57 17.96 -17.00 25.33
CA LEU A 57 16.82 -17.73 24.77
C LEU A 57 15.55 -16.87 24.83
N PRO A 58 14.95 -16.54 23.69
CA PRO A 58 13.76 -15.71 23.66
C PRO A 58 12.55 -16.41 24.29
N ARG A 59 11.53 -15.65 24.63
CA ARG A 59 10.26 -16.17 25.13
C ARG A 59 9.12 -15.72 24.22
N ARG A 60 8.18 -16.60 23.95
CA ARG A 60 6.94 -16.21 23.27
C ARG A 60 6.22 -15.15 24.10
N GLY A 61 5.75 -14.10 23.42
CA GLY A 61 5.13 -12.95 24.06
C GLY A 61 6.11 -11.83 24.40
N ASP A 62 7.43 -12.00 24.22
CA ASP A 62 8.38 -10.90 24.31
C ASP A 62 8.06 -9.83 23.25
N THR A 63 8.38 -8.58 23.55
CA THR A 63 8.00 -7.45 22.69
C THR A 63 9.20 -6.91 21.93
N MET A 64 8.96 -6.50 20.68
CA MET A 64 9.96 -5.88 19.82
C MET A 64 9.41 -4.61 19.17
N THR A 65 10.26 -3.60 18.98
CA THR A 65 9.99 -2.53 18.03
C THR A 65 11.11 -2.46 17.01
N ALA A 66 10.77 -2.07 15.79
CA ALA A 66 11.74 -1.94 14.73
C ALA A 66 11.54 -0.62 13.97
N ALA A 67 12.64 -0.05 13.45
CA ALA A 67 12.61 1.03 12.49
C ALA A 67 13.75 0.85 11.49
N ILE A 68 13.46 0.98 10.20
CA ILE A 68 14.47 0.98 9.15
C ILE A 68 15.02 2.39 9.02
N ARG A 69 16.33 2.54 9.26
CA ARG A 69 17.04 3.79 9.10
C ARG A 69 17.97 3.73 7.91
N VAL A 70 17.86 4.71 7.02
CA VAL A 70 18.77 4.89 5.89
C VAL A 70 19.55 6.19 6.05
N THR A 71 20.82 6.14 5.66
CA THR A 71 21.75 7.28 5.73
C THR A 71 22.41 7.45 4.36
N ASP A 72 22.45 8.67 3.85
CA ASP A 72 23.01 9.04 2.54
C ASP A 72 22.53 8.12 1.40
N TRP A 73 21.25 7.75 1.43
CA TRP A 73 20.71 6.62 0.68
C TRP A 73 20.71 6.84 -0.84
N ASN A 74 20.03 7.89 -1.32
CA ASN A 74 20.00 8.24 -2.72
C ASN A 74 21.03 9.34 -3.06
N GLN A 75 21.36 10.20 -2.10
CA GLN A 75 22.31 11.28 -2.20
C GLN A 75 22.82 11.64 -0.80
N GLU A 76 23.88 12.42 -0.73
CA GLU A 76 24.42 12.93 0.54
C GLU A 76 23.35 13.74 1.29
N GLY A 77 23.17 13.43 2.58
CA GLY A 77 22.13 14.03 3.44
C GLY A 77 20.74 13.40 3.32
N ASP A 78 20.52 12.42 2.45
CA ASP A 78 19.23 11.68 2.38
C ASP A 78 19.15 10.67 3.54
N ASN A 79 18.81 11.19 4.72
CA ASN A 79 18.69 10.43 5.96
C ASN A 79 17.21 10.29 6.31
N ARG A 80 16.74 9.06 6.55
CA ARG A 80 15.35 8.77 6.83
C ARG A 80 15.22 7.63 7.81
N THR A 81 14.11 7.66 8.55
CA THR A 81 13.74 6.58 9.45
C THR A 81 12.28 6.21 9.18
N MET A 82 12.04 4.96 8.86
CA MET A 82 10.70 4.39 8.68
C MET A 82 10.40 3.51 9.89
N PRO A 83 9.42 3.88 10.74
CA PRO A 83 9.00 3.02 11.83
C PRO A 83 8.26 1.81 11.26
N CYS A 84 8.72 0.60 11.62
CA CYS A 84 8.05 -0.66 11.26
C CYS A 84 6.93 -1.03 12.24
N GLY A 85 6.96 -0.47 13.46
CA GLY A 85 5.91 -0.67 14.45
C GLY A 85 6.32 -1.49 15.64
N PHE A 86 5.32 -2.08 16.30
CA PHE A 86 5.43 -2.89 17.50
C PHE A 86 5.04 -4.34 17.17
N PHE A 87 5.85 -5.29 17.64
CA PHE A 87 5.66 -6.71 17.38
C PHE A 87 5.71 -7.50 18.67
N ILE A 88 4.97 -8.60 18.69
CA ILE A 88 5.05 -9.64 19.74
C ILE A 88 5.74 -10.83 19.12
N LEU A 89 6.75 -11.36 19.79
CA LEU A 89 7.45 -12.57 19.38
C LEU A 89 6.48 -13.77 19.47
N ASP A 90 6.08 -14.27 18.32
CA ASP A 90 5.09 -15.34 18.17
C ASP A 90 5.76 -16.70 17.98
N ASP A 91 6.82 -16.73 17.17
CA ASP A 91 7.57 -17.94 16.86
C ASP A 91 9.08 -17.69 16.84
N PHE A 92 9.84 -18.73 17.19
CA PHE A 92 11.28 -18.74 17.00
C PHE A 92 11.79 -20.16 16.84
N SER A 93 12.81 -20.32 16.03
CA SER A 93 13.41 -21.62 15.76
C SER A 93 14.94 -21.52 15.73
N PHE A 94 15.58 -22.60 16.11
CA PHE A 94 17.03 -22.78 16.00
C PHE A 94 17.33 -24.16 15.42
N GLY A 95 18.38 -24.24 14.60
CA GLY A 95 18.78 -25.51 14.00
C GLY A 95 20.15 -25.47 13.35
N GLY A 96 20.65 -26.66 12.97
CA GLY A 96 21.88 -26.82 12.20
C GLY A 96 23.18 -26.72 13.00
N TRP A 97 24.28 -27.00 12.32
CA TRP A 97 25.65 -26.78 12.76
C TRP A 97 26.45 -26.20 11.59
N PRO A 98 26.88 -24.93 11.65
CA PRO A 98 26.73 -23.97 12.76
C PRO A 98 25.27 -23.61 13.04
N VAL A 99 24.96 -23.27 14.28
CA VAL A 99 23.59 -22.95 14.70
C VAL A 99 23.13 -21.66 14.06
N THR A 100 21.97 -21.71 13.42
CA THR A 100 21.22 -20.56 12.93
C THR A 100 19.84 -20.54 13.53
N GLY A 101 19.14 -19.42 13.46
CA GLY A 101 17.78 -19.32 13.96
C GLY A 101 16.99 -18.21 13.28
N THR A 102 15.70 -18.21 13.49
CA THR A 102 14.78 -17.15 13.08
C THR A 102 13.93 -16.75 14.27
N LEU A 103 13.76 -15.44 14.45
CA LEU A 103 12.82 -14.86 15.42
C LEU A 103 11.73 -14.19 14.60
N SER A 104 10.48 -14.62 14.79
CA SER A 104 9.32 -14.10 14.05
C SER A 104 8.37 -13.37 14.99
N GLY A 105 8.18 -12.07 14.75
CA GLY A 105 7.26 -11.22 15.48
C GLY A 105 6.10 -10.77 14.60
N VAL A 106 4.92 -10.65 15.20
CA VAL A 106 3.70 -10.19 14.52
C VAL A 106 3.13 -8.95 15.20
N SER A 107 2.59 -8.03 14.38
CA SER A 107 1.95 -6.82 14.88
C SER A 107 0.52 -7.12 15.30
N VAL A 108 0.35 -7.51 16.56
CA VAL A 108 -0.96 -7.83 17.15
C VAL A 108 -1.10 -7.10 18.48
N PRO A 109 -2.33 -6.92 19.01
CA PRO A 109 -2.51 -6.41 20.36
C PRO A 109 -1.78 -7.30 21.37
N ALA A 110 -1.17 -6.70 22.39
CA ALA A 110 -0.50 -7.43 23.47
C ALA A 110 -1.47 -8.30 24.28
N ASP A 111 -2.74 -7.93 24.34
CA ASP A 111 -3.80 -8.79 24.86
C ASP A 111 -4.16 -9.87 23.83
N GLY A 112 -3.86 -11.11 24.14
CA GLY A 112 -4.18 -12.27 23.32
C GLY A 112 -5.68 -12.50 23.07
N GLY A 113 -6.56 -11.89 23.84
CA GLY A 113 -8.02 -12.04 23.73
C GLY A 113 -8.59 -11.62 22.38
N PHE A 114 -7.96 -10.66 21.71
CA PHE A 114 -8.40 -10.17 20.40
C PHE A 114 -8.42 -11.26 19.31
N ARG A 115 -7.46 -12.19 19.33
CA ARG A 115 -7.31 -13.27 18.34
C ARG A 115 -7.66 -14.65 18.85
N ALA A 116 -7.82 -14.83 20.16
CA ALA A 116 -7.97 -16.15 20.76
C ALA A 116 -9.29 -16.34 21.52
N THR A 117 -9.98 -15.25 21.92
CA THR A 117 -11.22 -15.38 22.70
C THR A 117 -12.42 -15.24 21.78
N GLU A 118 -13.16 -16.32 21.60
CA GLU A 118 -14.44 -16.33 20.91
C GLU A 118 -15.52 -15.64 21.75
N ARG A 119 -16.38 -14.92 21.08
CA ARG A 119 -17.47 -14.15 21.72
C ARG A 119 -18.75 -14.27 20.95
N THR A 120 -19.86 -14.13 21.66
CA THR A 120 -21.19 -13.97 21.07
C THR A 120 -21.76 -12.65 21.56
N LYS A 121 -22.08 -11.76 20.63
CA LYS A 121 -22.65 -10.45 20.92
C LYS A 121 -23.45 -9.92 19.73
N THR A 122 -24.59 -9.29 20.02
CA THR A 122 -25.39 -8.59 19.03
C THR A 122 -25.28 -7.08 19.26
N TRP A 123 -25.07 -6.34 18.17
CA TRP A 123 -25.20 -4.87 18.15
C TRP A 123 -26.45 -4.50 17.37
N GLU A 124 -27.25 -3.63 17.91
CA GLU A 124 -28.43 -3.07 17.27
C GLU A 124 -28.24 -1.58 17.00
N LYS A 125 -28.65 -1.12 15.83
CA LYS A 125 -28.57 0.28 15.40
C LYS A 125 -27.18 0.89 15.62
N ALA A 126 -26.14 0.14 15.29
CA ALA A 126 -24.75 0.55 15.44
C ALA A 126 -24.05 0.75 14.11
N THR A 127 -23.07 1.62 14.06
CA THR A 127 -22.16 1.77 12.91
C THR A 127 -20.96 0.82 13.06
N ILE A 128 -20.33 0.46 11.93
CA ILE A 128 -19.09 -0.34 11.95
C ILE A 128 -18.00 0.36 12.76
N GLN A 129 -17.95 1.69 12.72
CA GLN A 129 -17.01 2.48 13.50
C GLN A 129 -17.22 2.34 15.01
N GLU A 130 -18.48 2.37 15.48
CA GLU A 130 -18.81 2.17 16.91
C GLU A 130 -18.46 0.77 17.38
N ILE A 131 -18.78 -0.24 16.56
CA ILE A 131 -18.38 -1.65 16.82
C ILE A 131 -16.87 -1.75 16.93
N GLY A 132 -16.13 -1.17 15.97
CA GLY A 132 -14.66 -1.15 15.99
C GLY A 132 -14.06 -0.44 17.20
N LYS A 133 -14.64 0.68 17.64
CA LYS A 133 -14.23 1.39 18.88
C LYS A 133 -14.38 0.51 20.11
N GLU A 134 -15.48 -0.22 20.20
CA GLU A 134 -15.73 -1.11 21.33
C GLU A 134 -14.73 -2.28 21.35
N ILE A 135 -14.50 -2.91 20.17
CA ILE A 135 -13.53 -4.00 20.02
C ILE A 135 -12.11 -3.51 20.35
N ALA A 136 -11.69 -2.37 19.81
CA ALA A 136 -10.40 -1.78 20.10
C ALA A 136 -10.20 -1.50 21.59
N LYS A 137 -11.24 -0.97 22.25
CA LYS A 137 -11.22 -0.73 23.70
C LYS A 137 -11.03 -2.03 24.50
N ARG A 138 -11.70 -3.12 24.10
CA ARG A 138 -11.51 -4.43 24.74
C ARG A 138 -10.10 -4.98 24.56
N ALA A 139 -9.53 -4.77 23.39
CA ALA A 139 -8.16 -5.18 23.08
C ALA A 139 -7.07 -4.25 23.66
N GLY A 140 -7.46 -3.19 24.39
CA GLY A 140 -6.53 -2.25 25.00
C GLY A 140 -5.80 -1.35 23.99
N ILE A 141 -6.32 -1.21 22.76
CA ILE A 141 -5.70 -0.46 21.66
C ILE A 141 -6.65 0.60 21.10
N THR A 142 -6.17 1.40 20.14
CA THR A 142 -6.95 2.50 19.56
C THR A 142 -7.49 2.12 18.18
N LEU A 143 -8.72 2.53 17.85
CA LEU A 143 -9.24 2.50 16.50
C LEU A 143 -8.86 3.79 15.76
N VAL A 144 -8.21 3.67 14.62
CA VAL A 144 -8.06 4.72 13.60
C VAL A 144 -9.06 4.44 12.49
N TRP A 145 -10.00 5.37 12.28
CA TRP A 145 -11.03 5.26 11.25
C TRP A 145 -10.76 6.25 10.14
N ASP A 146 -10.24 5.77 9.02
CA ASP A 146 -9.90 6.58 7.85
C ASP A 146 -10.78 6.19 6.64
N VAL A 147 -12.08 6.28 6.87
CA VAL A 147 -13.11 6.03 5.85
C VAL A 147 -13.85 7.33 5.59
N PRO A 148 -13.88 7.81 4.33
CA PRO A 148 -14.56 9.05 4.01
C PRO A 148 -16.09 8.94 4.12
N GLY A 149 -16.72 10.06 4.40
CA GLY A 149 -18.18 10.18 4.47
C GLY A 149 -18.77 9.83 5.85
N THR A 150 -20.10 9.87 5.91
CA THR A 150 -20.85 9.58 7.16
C THR A 150 -21.01 8.06 7.31
N PRO A 151 -20.63 7.48 8.45
CA PRO A 151 -20.88 6.08 8.72
C PRO A 151 -22.39 5.77 8.66
N PHE A 152 -22.75 4.68 8.00
CA PHE A 152 -24.14 4.21 7.96
C PHE A 152 -24.43 3.30 9.17
N VAL A 153 -25.69 3.30 9.59
CA VAL A 153 -26.16 2.50 10.72
C VAL A 153 -26.66 1.14 10.20
N LEU A 154 -26.14 0.08 10.81
CA LEU A 154 -26.62 -1.29 10.64
C LEU A 154 -27.81 -1.52 11.58
N ALA A 155 -28.88 -2.17 11.10
CA ALA A 155 -30.05 -2.45 11.93
C ALA A 155 -29.71 -3.45 13.03
N SER A 156 -29.05 -4.54 12.67
CA SER A 156 -28.56 -5.54 13.60
C SER A 156 -27.39 -6.32 12.99
N ILE A 157 -26.35 -6.53 13.78
CA ILE A 157 -25.22 -7.37 13.41
C ILE A 157 -24.83 -8.25 14.59
N GLU A 158 -24.50 -9.49 14.32
CA GLU A 158 -24.19 -10.49 15.33
C GLU A 158 -22.77 -11.05 15.10
N GLN A 159 -21.99 -11.06 16.14
CA GLN A 159 -20.79 -11.88 16.32
C GLN A 159 -21.26 -13.18 17.00
N SER A 160 -21.05 -14.32 16.39
CA SER A 160 -21.47 -15.60 16.93
C SER A 160 -20.27 -16.55 16.96
N GLU A 161 -19.80 -16.88 18.15
CA GLU A 161 -18.68 -17.80 18.39
C GLU A 161 -17.45 -17.47 17.49
N GLN A 162 -17.11 -16.20 17.40
CA GLN A 162 -15.98 -15.70 16.62
C GLN A 162 -15.06 -14.86 17.47
N THR A 163 -13.78 -14.83 17.11
CA THR A 163 -12.84 -13.87 17.72
C THR A 163 -13.19 -12.45 17.33
N ASP A 164 -12.81 -11.46 18.12
CA ASP A 164 -12.99 -10.05 17.78
C ASP A 164 -12.26 -9.70 16.47
N CYS A 165 -11.11 -10.33 16.21
CA CYS A 165 -10.32 -10.12 14.99
C CYS A 165 -11.07 -10.62 13.75
N ASP A 166 -11.50 -11.88 13.75
CA ASP A 166 -12.13 -12.49 12.57
C ASP A 166 -13.48 -11.86 12.28
N PHE A 167 -14.27 -11.61 13.33
CA PHE A 167 -15.56 -10.94 13.19
C PHE A 167 -15.39 -9.54 12.58
N PHE A 168 -14.50 -8.71 13.14
CA PHE A 168 -14.38 -7.33 12.70
C PHE A 168 -13.71 -7.21 11.32
N ALA A 169 -12.73 -8.05 11.01
CA ALA A 169 -12.15 -8.14 9.68
C ALA A 169 -13.18 -8.57 8.64
N GLY A 170 -13.98 -9.59 8.94
CA GLY A 170 -15.07 -10.07 8.07
C GLY A 170 -16.14 -9.01 7.86
N LEU A 171 -16.53 -8.29 8.92
CA LEU A 171 -17.47 -7.19 8.84
C LEU A 171 -16.95 -6.05 7.96
N CYS A 172 -15.72 -5.61 8.15
CA CYS A 172 -15.06 -4.60 7.32
C CYS A 172 -15.05 -5.04 5.85
N LYS A 173 -14.60 -6.27 5.57
CA LYS A 173 -14.54 -6.83 4.21
C LYS A 173 -15.90 -6.86 3.53
N THR A 174 -16.96 -7.25 4.24
CA THR A 174 -18.34 -7.31 3.74
C THR A 174 -18.81 -5.95 3.21
N TYR A 175 -18.33 -4.86 3.81
CA TYR A 175 -18.69 -3.50 3.41
C TYR A 175 -17.62 -2.78 2.59
N GLY A 176 -16.57 -3.50 2.15
CA GLY A 176 -15.52 -2.99 1.27
C GLY A 176 -14.45 -2.17 1.99
N TYR A 177 -14.37 -2.29 3.31
CA TYR A 177 -13.30 -1.68 4.09
C TYR A 177 -12.14 -2.65 4.29
N SER A 178 -10.95 -2.09 4.34
CA SER A 178 -9.73 -2.80 4.73
C SER A 178 -9.46 -2.58 6.20
N MET A 179 -9.06 -3.63 6.90
CA MET A 179 -8.65 -3.58 8.30
C MET A 179 -7.20 -4.07 8.43
N LYS A 180 -6.43 -3.38 9.23
CA LYS A 180 -5.04 -3.71 9.55
C LYS A 180 -4.78 -3.44 11.04
N VAL A 181 -3.92 -4.26 11.67
CA VAL A 181 -3.37 -3.94 12.98
C VAL A 181 -1.93 -3.48 12.80
N TYR A 182 -1.64 -2.25 13.23
CA TYR A 182 -0.32 -1.64 13.13
C TYR A 182 -0.02 -0.81 14.38
N ALA A 183 1.18 -0.97 14.94
CA ALA A 183 1.68 -0.18 16.08
C ALA A 183 0.65 -0.04 17.23
N GLN A 184 0.02 -1.14 17.63
CA GLN A 184 -1.03 -1.19 18.68
C GLN A 184 -2.27 -0.35 18.33
N LYS A 185 -2.65 -0.32 17.05
CA LYS A 185 -3.88 0.33 16.57
C LYS A 185 -4.59 -0.59 15.59
N ILE A 186 -5.91 -0.60 15.62
CA ILE A 186 -6.72 -1.10 14.51
C ILE A 186 -6.93 0.07 13.54
N VAL A 187 -6.47 -0.08 12.32
CA VAL A 187 -6.66 0.91 11.25
C VAL A 187 -7.68 0.37 10.27
N VAL A 188 -8.76 1.14 10.05
CA VAL A 188 -9.79 0.82 9.06
C VAL A 188 -9.82 1.93 8.03
N PHE A 189 -9.76 1.57 6.76
CA PHE A 189 -9.75 2.50 5.65
C PHE A 189 -10.53 1.96 4.44
N ASP A 190 -10.90 2.85 3.52
CA ASP A 190 -11.54 2.50 2.25
C ASP A 190 -10.46 2.35 1.15
N ARG A 191 -10.20 1.11 0.73
CA ARG A 191 -9.23 0.80 -0.34
C ARG A 191 -9.55 1.53 -1.64
N GLU A 192 -10.82 1.62 -2.02
CA GLU A 192 -11.21 2.29 -3.27
C GLU A 192 -11.02 3.81 -3.19
N ALA A 193 -11.14 4.41 -1.99
CA ALA A 193 -10.77 5.79 -1.78
C ALA A 193 -9.25 5.99 -1.87
N TYR A 194 -8.46 5.09 -1.29
CA TYR A 194 -7.00 5.13 -1.33
C TYR A 194 -6.45 4.94 -2.75
N LYS A 195 -7.07 4.08 -3.58
CA LYS A 195 -6.73 3.96 -5.01
C LYS A 195 -6.89 5.26 -5.79
N LYS A 196 -7.76 6.17 -5.33
CA LYS A 196 -7.95 7.48 -5.97
C LYS A 196 -6.90 8.51 -5.54
N MET A 197 -6.19 8.29 -4.44
CA MET A 197 -5.12 9.19 -3.98
C MET A 197 -4.01 9.31 -5.00
N PRO A 198 -3.30 10.46 -5.06
CA PRO A 198 -2.15 10.62 -5.93
C PRO A 198 -1.07 9.57 -5.61
N PRO A 199 -0.34 9.11 -6.63
CA PRO A 199 0.83 8.26 -6.42
C PRO A 199 1.88 8.99 -5.57
N VAL A 200 2.45 8.28 -4.59
CA VAL A 200 3.50 8.84 -3.71
C VAL A 200 4.86 8.90 -4.40
N ALA A 201 5.07 8.05 -5.41
CA ALA A 201 6.32 8.00 -6.15
C ALA A 201 6.14 7.39 -7.55
N THR A 202 7.17 7.54 -8.38
CA THR A 202 7.29 6.87 -9.67
C THR A 202 8.37 5.79 -9.58
N VAL A 203 7.99 4.55 -9.88
CA VAL A 203 8.90 3.41 -10.02
C VAL A 203 9.28 3.29 -11.49
N LYS A 204 10.56 3.53 -11.80
CA LYS A 204 11.10 3.46 -13.17
C LYS A 204 11.64 2.04 -13.42
N GLU A 205 11.56 1.56 -14.66
CA GLU A 205 12.14 0.29 -15.08
C GLU A 205 13.61 0.14 -14.62
N THR A 206 14.39 1.21 -14.69
CA THR A 206 15.80 1.22 -14.26
C THR A 206 16.03 0.96 -12.78
N MET A 207 14.98 1.06 -11.96
CA MET A 207 15.02 0.77 -10.52
C MET A 207 14.66 -0.68 -10.21
N ILE A 208 14.08 -1.39 -11.18
CA ILE A 208 13.53 -2.74 -11.04
C ILE A 208 14.62 -3.76 -11.37
N THR A 209 14.87 -4.71 -10.48
CA THR A 209 15.80 -5.82 -10.70
C THR A 209 15.11 -7.09 -11.19
N ALA A 210 13.85 -7.28 -10.77
CA ALA A 210 12.99 -8.35 -11.27
C ALA A 210 11.53 -7.92 -11.21
N PHE A 211 10.71 -8.43 -12.12
CA PHE A 211 9.27 -8.24 -12.07
C PHE A 211 8.51 -9.45 -12.61
N GLY A 212 7.26 -9.61 -12.15
CA GLY A 212 6.30 -10.54 -12.70
C GLY A 212 4.96 -9.84 -12.88
N TRP A 213 4.34 -9.95 -14.05
CA TRP A 213 3.04 -9.35 -14.34
C TRP A 213 2.03 -10.43 -14.68
N HIS A 214 0.85 -10.31 -14.13
CA HIS A 214 -0.22 -11.28 -14.34
C HIS A 214 -1.55 -10.58 -14.55
N GLN A 215 -2.33 -11.05 -15.51
CA GLN A 215 -3.70 -10.62 -15.75
C GLN A 215 -4.61 -11.82 -15.95
N THR A 216 -5.76 -11.79 -15.32
CA THR A 216 -6.79 -12.81 -15.47
C THR A 216 -8.15 -12.20 -15.73
N LEU A 217 -8.94 -12.88 -16.54
CA LEU A 217 -10.37 -12.59 -16.72
C LEU A 217 -11.22 -13.41 -15.73
N ASN A 218 -10.69 -14.57 -15.32
CA ASN A 218 -11.38 -15.44 -14.38
C ASN A 218 -11.48 -14.77 -13.00
N GLY A 219 -12.65 -14.84 -12.40
CA GLY A 219 -12.89 -14.19 -11.10
C GLY A 219 -13.05 -12.66 -11.17
N THR A 220 -13.10 -12.05 -12.37
CA THR A 220 -13.41 -10.62 -12.53
C THR A 220 -14.80 -10.40 -13.09
N TYR A 221 -15.44 -9.32 -12.65
CA TYR A 221 -16.86 -9.06 -12.93
C TYR A 221 -17.09 -7.65 -13.43
N THR A 222 -18.08 -7.48 -14.31
CA THR A 222 -18.53 -6.17 -14.81
C THR A 222 -19.68 -5.60 -13.98
N GLY A 223 -20.25 -6.41 -13.10
CA GLY A 223 -21.32 -6.03 -12.18
C GLY A 223 -21.62 -7.12 -11.17
N GLY A 224 -22.58 -6.87 -10.31
CA GLY A 224 -23.02 -7.82 -9.30
C GLY A 224 -24.53 -7.77 -9.04
N GLU A 225 -25.07 -8.91 -8.60
CA GLU A 225 -26.45 -9.09 -8.16
C GLU A 225 -26.44 -9.67 -6.74
N TYR A 226 -27.14 -9.03 -5.82
CA TYR A 226 -27.32 -9.50 -4.45
C TYR A 226 -28.78 -9.83 -4.21
N THR A 227 -29.09 -11.08 -3.88
CA THR A 227 -30.44 -11.55 -3.56
C THR A 227 -30.62 -11.57 -2.04
N TYR A 228 -31.68 -10.97 -1.54
CA TYR A 228 -32.00 -10.92 -0.11
C TYR A 228 -33.50 -10.94 0.13
N THR A 229 -33.92 -11.44 1.29
CA THR A 229 -35.32 -11.36 1.73
C THR A 229 -35.53 -10.03 2.45
N SER A 230 -36.55 -9.29 2.02
CA SER A 230 -36.95 -8.03 2.63
C SER A 230 -37.46 -8.26 4.06
N PRO A 231 -36.86 -7.60 5.08
CA PRO A 231 -37.37 -7.72 6.45
C PRO A 231 -38.78 -7.17 6.66
N LYS A 232 -39.29 -6.39 5.70
CA LYS A 232 -40.62 -5.73 5.79
C LYS A 232 -41.72 -6.48 5.07
N THR A 233 -41.42 -7.07 3.90
CA THR A 233 -42.42 -7.69 3.04
C THR A 233 -42.26 -9.19 2.94
N GLU A 234 -41.18 -9.75 3.52
CA GLU A 234 -40.80 -11.18 3.42
C GLU A 234 -40.60 -11.67 1.96
N GLU A 235 -40.54 -10.75 1.00
CA GLU A 235 -40.31 -11.04 -0.41
C GLU A 235 -38.82 -11.12 -0.73
N GLU A 236 -38.46 -11.98 -1.67
CA GLU A 236 -37.15 -12.06 -2.26
C GLU A 236 -36.94 -10.87 -3.19
N LEU A 237 -35.94 -10.04 -2.88
CA LEU A 237 -35.58 -8.85 -3.64
C LEU A 237 -34.15 -8.97 -4.17
N LYS A 238 -33.88 -8.21 -5.24
CA LYS A 238 -32.57 -8.14 -5.86
C LYS A 238 -32.03 -6.71 -5.88
N ALA A 239 -30.77 -6.60 -5.56
CA ALA A 239 -29.99 -5.36 -5.72
C ALA A 239 -28.88 -5.60 -6.74
N THR A 240 -28.71 -4.68 -7.70
CA THR A 240 -27.74 -4.82 -8.79
C THR A 240 -26.80 -3.63 -8.84
N VAL A 241 -25.53 -3.87 -9.17
CA VAL A 241 -24.51 -2.83 -9.41
C VAL A 241 -23.74 -3.15 -10.69
N GLY A 242 -23.31 -2.11 -11.39
CA GLY A 242 -22.59 -2.28 -12.65
C GLY A 242 -23.49 -2.79 -13.79
N THR A 243 -22.87 -3.11 -14.92
CA THR A 243 -23.53 -3.55 -16.15
C THR A 243 -22.69 -4.61 -16.86
N GLY A 244 -23.24 -5.25 -17.89
CA GLY A 244 -22.52 -6.23 -18.70
C GLY A 244 -22.91 -7.67 -18.40
N THR A 245 -22.10 -8.63 -18.88
CA THR A 245 -22.46 -10.06 -18.91
C THR A 245 -21.80 -10.88 -17.78
N ARG A 246 -20.71 -10.39 -17.19
CA ARG A 246 -20.02 -11.09 -16.10
C ARG A 246 -20.51 -10.56 -14.77
N ILE A 247 -21.55 -11.17 -14.24
CA ILE A 247 -22.24 -10.73 -13.03
C ILE A 247 -21.88 -11.66 -11.87
N LEU A 248 -21.30 -11.07 -10.80
CA LEU A 248 -21.11 -11.76 -9.53
C LEU A 248 -22.47 -11.90 -8.83
N LYS A 249 -22.87 -13.13 -8.51
CA LYS A 249 -24.11 -13.39 -7.78
C LYS A 249 -23.82 -13.78 -6.35
N GLN A 250 -24.43 -13.08 -5.42
CA GLN A 250 -24.39 -13.39 -4.00
C GLN A 250 -25.79 -13.32 -3.39
N SER A 251 -25.99 -13.98 -2.27
CA SER A 251 -27.23 -13.93 -1.51
C SER A 251 -26.94 -13.88 -0.01
N GLY A 252 -27.86 -13.35 0.75
CA GLY A 252 -27.74 -13.30 2.20
C GLY A 252 -28.63 -12.24 2.83
N LYS A 253 -28.41 -11.96 4.11
CA LYS A 253 -29.17 -10.95 4.84
C LYS A 253 -28.77 -9.55 4.38
N ALA A 254 -29.75 -8.69 4.14
CA ALA A 254 -29.58 -7.26 3.97
C ALA A 254 -30.77 -6.50 4.57
N ASP A 255 -30.47 -5.37 5.21
CA ASP A 255 -31.49 -4.55 5.89
C ASP A 255 -32.31 -3.69 4.90
N SER A 256 -31.73 -3.44 3.73
CA SER A 256 -32.33 -2.63 2.67
C SER A 256 -31.66 -2.88 1.32
N LYS A 257 -32.27 -2.37 0.24
CA LYS A 257 -31.64 -2.39 -1.10
C LYS A 257 -30.28 -1.68 -1.09
N ALA A 258 -30.15 -0.54 -0.41
CA ALA A 258 -28.90 0.19 -0.30
C ALA A 258 -27.81 -0.60 0.43
N ASP A 259 -28.19 -1.38 1.44
CA ASP A 259 -27.28 -2.29 2.14
C ASP A 259 -26.81 -3.44 1.23
N ALA A 260 -27.73 -4.07 0.52
CA ALA A 260 -27.42 -5.11 -0.47
C ALA A 260 -26.50 -4.59 -1.60
N GLU A 261 -26.78 -3.37 -2.11
CA GLU A 261 -25.92 -2.73 -3.12
C GLU A 261 -24.51 -2.46 -2.61
N ARG A 262 -24.33 -2.06 -1.34
CA ARG A 262 -23.00 -1.88 -0.75
C ARG A 262 -22.24 -3.20 -0.67
N LYS A 263 -22.87 -4.26 -0.18
CA LYS A 263 -22.27 -5.59 -0.06
C LYS A 263 -21.81 -6.13 -1.40
N ILE A 264 -22.68 -6.10 -2.41
CA ILE A 264 -22.31 -6.62 -3.74
C ILE A 264 -21.27 -5.74 -4.43
N ARG A 265 -21.29 -4.43 -4.24
CA ARG A 265 -20.25 -3.53 -4.76
C ARG A 265 -18.90 -3.83 -4.12
N ALA A 266 -18.87 -4.04 -2.80
CA ALA A 266 -17.66 -4.44 -2.08
C ALA A 266 -17.11 -5.76 -2.63
N ALA A 267 -17.97 -6.76 -2.82
CA ALA A 267 -17.57 -8.06 -3.35
C ALA A 267 -17.04 -8.00 -4.79
N VAL A 268 -17.67 -7.20 -5.67
CA VAL A 268 -17.20 -6.98 -7.05
C VAL A 268 -15.85 -6.26 -7.06
N ASN A 269 -15.66 -5.23 -6.23
CA ASN A 269 -14.40 -4.50 -6.12
C ASN A 269 -13.28 -5.39 -5.58
N ASP A 270 -13.58 -6.24 -4.60
CA ASP A 270 -12.62 -7.17 -4.02
C ASP A 270 -12.19 -8.24 -5.05
N ALA A 271 -13.13 -8.83 -5.75
CA ALA A 271 -12.86 -9.80 -6.81
C ALA A 271 -12.03 -9.19 -7.96
N ASN A 272 -12.34 -7.96 -8.38
CA ASN A 272 -11.64 -7.30 -9.47
C ASN A 272 -10.24 -6.79 -9.06
N HIS A 273 -9.98 -6.63 -7.77
CA HIS A 273 -8.71 -6.10 -7.27
C HIS A 273 -7.51 -6.95 -7.70
N ALA A 274 -7.64 -8.28 -7.66
CA ALA A 274 -6.61 -9.21 -8.08
C ALA A 274 -6.60 -9.51 -9.59
N GLY A 275 -7.44 -8.84 -10.38
CA GLY A 275 -7.58 -9.09 -11.82
C GLY A 275 -6.32 -8.77 -12.64
N THR A 276 -5.52 -7.81 -12.19
CA THR A 276 -4.22 -7.49 -12.79
C THR A 276 -3.23 -7.12 -11.68
N THR A 277 -2.15 -7.87 -11.59
CA THR A 277 -1.12 -7.71 -10.55
C THR A 277 0.28 -7.56 -11.16
N LEU A 278 1.15 -6.89 -10.42
CA LEU A 278 2.55 -6.72 -10.77
C LEU A 278 3.39 -6.94 -9.50
N SER A 279 4.29 -7.90 -9.52
CA SER A 279 5.32 -8.04 -8.50
C SER A 279 6.60 -7.35 -8.98
N VAL A 280 7.28 -6.65 -8.08
CA VAL A 280 8.52 -5.91 -8.38
C VAL A 280 9.52 -6.14 -7.27
N THR A 281 10.75 -6.54 -7.63
CA THR A 281 11.90 -6.49 -6.74
C THR A 281 12.79 -5.31 -7.13
N MET A 282 13.20 -4.51 -6.16
CA MET A 282 14.02 -3.33 -6.38
C MET A 282 14.92 -2.98 -5.19
N THR A 283 15.84 -2.03 -5.37
CA THR A 283 16.60 -1.45 -4.26
C THR A 283 15.63 -0.87 -3.23
N GLY A 284 15.90 -1.11 -1.95
CA GLY A 284 15.05 -0.68 -0.86
C GLY A 284 14.83 0.84 -0.83
N ASN A 285 13.67 1.23 -0.40
CA ASN A 285 13.27 2.62 -0.22
C ASN A 285 12.36 2.75 1.00
N ALA A 286 12.84 3.46 2.02
CA ALA A 286 12.14 3.67 3.29
C ALA A 286 10.89 4.59 3.21
N PHE A 287 10.37 4.87 2.02
CA PHE A 287 9.12 5.61 1.83
C PHE A 287 7.95 4.74 1.43
N PHE A 288 8.22 3.56 0.88
CA PHE A 288 7.14 2.70 0.42
C PHE A 288 6.55 1.94 1.60
N THR A 289 5.27 2.14 1.78
CA THR A 289 4.43 1.37 2.70
C THR A 289 3.23 0.83 1.93
N ALA A 290 2.61 -0.20 2.44
CA ALA A 290 1.37 -0.70 1.87
C ALA A 290 0.22 0.33 1.95
N ALA A 291 -0.83 0.11 1.20
CA ALA A 291 -1.99 0.99 1.07
C ALA A 291 -1.70 2.36 0.40
N GLN A 292 -0.57 2.50 -0.28
CA GLN A 292 -0.24 3.67 -1.11
C GLN A 292 -0.40 3.36 -2.60
N CYS A 293 -0.39 4.38 -3.44
CA CYS A 293 -0.31 4.22 -4.88
C CYS A 293 1.06 4.65 -5.41
N VAL A 294 1.54 3.96 -6.44
CA VAL A 294 2.74 4.31 -7.21
C VAL A 294 2.41 4.34 -8.70
N THR A 295 3.17 5.13 -9.45
CA THR A 295 3.16 5.05 -10.91
C THR A 295 4.36 4.22 -11.36
N VAL A 296 4.13 3.16 -12.12
CA VAL A 296 5.18 2.36 -12.75
C VAL A 296 5.34 2.79 -14.19
N VAL A 297 6.57 3.09 -14.61
CA VAL A 297 6.90 3.56 -15.96
C VAL A 297 8.06 2.79 -16.56
N GLY A 298 8.10 2.74 -17.91
CA GLY A 298 9.16 2.05 -18.66
C GLY A 298 8.80 0.60 -19.06
N LEU A 299 7.76 0.02 -18.47
CA LEU A 299 7.32 -1.36 -18.78
C LEU A 299 6.32 -1.42 -19.97
N GLY A 300 6.34 -0.44 -20.87
CA GLY A 300 5.44 -0.40 -22.03
C GLY A 300 3.97 -0.42 -21.61
N LYS A 301 3.18 -1.35 -22.15
CA LYS A 301 1.74 -1.49 -21.85
C LYS A 301 1.45 -1.97 -20.41
N LEU A 302 2.43 -2.43 -19.68
CA LEU A 302 2.31 -2.83 -18.28
C LEU A 302 2.50 -1.62 -17.34
N SER A 303 2.93 -0.48 -17.87
CA SER A 303 3.03 0.78 -17.13
C SER A 303 1.64 1.26 -16.69
N GLY A 304 1.57 1.93 -15.54
CA GLY A 304 0.30 2.42 -15.03
C GLY A 304 0.39 2.87 -13.57
N LYS A 305 -0.77 3.22 -13.03
CA LYS A 305 -0.94 3.48 -11.60
C LYS A 305 -1.28 2.17 -10.90
N TYR A 306 -0.53 1.86 -9.89
CA TYR A 306 -0.69 0.65 -9.08
C TYR A 306 -0.90 1.00 -7.61
N TYR A 307 -1.72 0.21 -6.95
CA TYR A 307 -1.90 0.21 -5.50
C TYR A 307 -0.96 -0.83 -4.89
N ILE A 308 -0.31 -0.49 -3.78
CA ILE A 308 0.63 -1.37 -3.09
C ILE A 308 -0.16 -2.24 -2.10
N ASP A 309 -0.28 -3.51 -2.42
CA ASP A 309 -0.93 -4.50 -1.54
C ASP A 309 -0.02 -4.96 -0.43
N LYS A 310 1.28 -5.11 -0.73
CA LYS A 310 2.27 -5.55 0.23
C LYS A 310 3.65 -4.99 -0.12
N VAL A 311 4.39 -4.61 0.90
CA VAL A 311 5.82 -4.31 0.82
C VAL A 311 6.57 -5.25 1.74
N THR A 312 7.63 -5.87 1.22
CA THR A 312 8.58 -6.65 2.03
C THR A 312 9.94 -5.99 1.94
N HIS A 313 10.47 -5.54 3.06
CA HIS A 313 11.78 -4.91 3.17
C HIS A 313 12.80 -5.92 3.68
N HIS A 314 13.87 -6.12 2.93
CA HIS A 314 14.98 -7.02 3.25
C HIS A 314 16.22 -6.19 3.60
N VAL A 315 16.61 -6.17 4.87
CA VAL A 315 17.76 -5.40 5.38
C VAL A 315 18.81 -6.36 5.96
N GLY A 316 19.85 -6.62 5.17
CA GLY A 316 20.96 -7.51 5.52
C GLY A 316 22.30 -6.95 5.06
N SER A 317 23.02 -7.65 4.20
CA SER A 317 24.24 -7.18 3.53
C SER A 317 23.97 -6.03 2.55
N GLY A 318 22.70 -5.84 2.17
CA GLY A 318 22.16 -4.75 1.37
C GLY A 318 20.76 -4.38 1.86
N TYR A 319 20.10 -3.50 1.12
CA TYR A 319 18.69 -3.21 1.35
C TYR A 319 17.94 -3.30 0.03
N THR A 320 17.07 -4.29 -0.05
CA THR A 320 16.15 -4.51 -1.17
C THR A 320 14.71 -4.53 -0.68
N MET A 321 13.77 -4.44 -1.57
CA MET A 321 12.35 -4.61 -1.25
C MET A 321 11.60 -5.28 -2.38
N ASP A 322 10.57 -6.00 -2.01
CA ASP A 322 9.56 -6.56 -2.91
C ASP A 322 8.24 -5.81 -2.74
N LEU A 323 7.61 -5.50 -3.86
CA LEU A 323 6.30 -4.88 -3.94
C LEU A 323 5.31 -5.85 -4.58
N GLU A 324 4.19 -6.09 -3.93
CA GLU A 324 3.01 -6.70 -4.54
C GLU A 324 2.03 -5.58 -4.87
N LEU A 325 1.69 -5.46 -6.14
CA LEU A 325 0.98 -4.32 -6.70
C LEU A 325 -0.28 -4.77 -7.43
N ALA A 326 -1.40 -4.09 -7.20
CA ALA A 326 -2.62 -4.26 -7.99
C ALA A 326 -2.85 -3.07 -8.92
N LEU A 327 -3.19 -3.31 -10.17
CA LEU A 327 -3.44 -2.27 -11.15
C LEU A 327 -4.68 -1.45 -10.76
N VAL A 328 -4.52 -0.15 -10.63
CA VAL A 328 -5.62 0.81 -10.42
C VAL A 328 -6.12 1.33 -11.77
N ALA A 329 -5.20 1.82 -12.57
CA ALA A 329 -5.47 2.25 -13.94
C ALA A 329 -4.22 2.04 -14.77
N GLY A 330 -4.37 1.44 -15.95
CA GLY A 330 -3.32 1.44 -16.96
C GLY A 330 -2.93 2.88 -17.31
N MET A 331 -1.97 3.06 -18.22
CA MET A 331 -1.74 4.37 -18.86
C MET A 331 -2.94 4.67 -19.75
N THR A 332 -4.08 4.86 -19.12
CA THR A 332 -5.37 5.13 -19.73
C THR A 332 -5.60 6.64 -19.78
N GLU A 333 -6.61 7.03 -20.56
CA GLU A 333 -7.07 8.41 -20.65
C GLU A 333 -7.31 9.07 -19.28
N GLU A 334 -7.73 8.31 -18.26
CA GLU A 334 -7.99 8.84 -16.92
C GLU A 334 -6.69 9.23 -16.17
N VAL A 335 -5.63 8.43 -16.26
CA VAL A 335 -4.30 8.78 -15.69
C VAL A 335 -3.72 9.99 -16.41
N ILE A 336 -3.87 10.04 -17.74
CA ILE A 336 -3.44 11.18 -18.54
C ILE A 336 -4.25 12.42 -18.18
N ARG A 337 -5.56 12.28 -17.98
CA ARG A 337 -6.45 13.36 -17.55
C ARG A 337 -6.00 13.94 -16.21
N ASP A 338 -5.81 13.13 -15.19
CA ASP A 338 -5.34 13.57 -13.86
C ASP A 338 -3.98 14.30 -13.97
N ALA A 339 -3.04 13.75 -14.73
CA ALA A 339 -1.74 14.37 -14.96
C ALA A 339 -1.85 15.71 -15.69
N THR A 340 -2.68 15.79 -16.74
CA THR A 340 -2.86 17.02 -17.52
C THR A 340 -3.62 18.10 -16.75
N GLU A 341 -4.63 17.73 -15.97
CA GLU A 341 -5.37 18.66 -15.11
C GLU A 341 -4.46 19.26 -14.02
N ARG A 342 -3.56 18.48 -13.44
CA ARG A 342 -2.55 18.97 -12.47
C ARG A 342 -1.55 19.91 -13.14
N LEU A 343 -1.07 19.58 -14.33
CA LEU A 343 -0.18 20.44 -15.09
C LEU A 343 -0.87 21.75 -15.47
N ALA A 344 -2.17 21.70 -15.80
CA ALA A 344 -2.98 22.89 -16.06
C ALA A 344 -3.17 23.74 -14.80
N ALA A 345 -3.46 23.11 -13.65
CA ALA A 345 -3.65 23.82 -12.38
C ALA A 345 -2.41 24.61 -11.93
N VAL A 346 -1.21 24.15 -12.28
CA VAL A 346 0.05 24.86 -12.02
C VAL A 346 0.49 25.75 -13.18
N GLY A 347 -0.35 25.90 -14.23
CA GLY A 347 -0.11 26.78 -15.38
C GLY A 347 1.00 26.31 -16.33
N VAL A 348 1.32 25.02 -16.33
CA VAL A 348 2.27 24.42 -17.28
C VAL A 348 1.59 24.14 -18.63
N MET A 349 0.26 23.99 -18.61
CA MET A 349 -0.52 23.52 -19.74
C MET A 349 -1.84 24.30 -19.80
N ASP A 350 -2.16 24.89 -20.99
CA ASP A 350 -3.35 25.72 -21.13
C ASP A 350 -4.59 24.98 -21.65
N THR A 351 -4.40 23.78 -22.21
CA THR A 351 -5.49 23.03 -22.87
C THR A 351 -5.45 21.54 -22.47
N PRO A 352 -5.85 21.19 -21.24
CA PRO A 352 -5.81 19.79 -20.78
C PRO A 352 -6.61 18.84 -21.67
N GLY A 353 -7.77 19.27 -22.20
CA GLY A 353 -8.60 18.45 -23.10
C GLY A 353 -7.89 18.07 -24.41
N TYR A 354 -7.06 18.94 -24.97
CA TYR A 354 -6.25 18.62 -26.15
C TYR A 354 -5.25 17.49 -25.84
N TRP A 355 -4.55 17.59 -24.73
CA TRP A 355 -3.54 16.60 -24.33
C TRP A 355 -4.16 15.25 -23.99
N ILE A 356 -5.31 15.23 -23.33
CA ILE A 356 -6.08 14.03 -23.06
C ILE A 356 -6.45 13.30 -24.35
N ALA A 357 -6.86 14.04 -25.39
CA ALA A 357 -7.25 13.46 -26.67
C ALA A 357 -6.05 13.00 -27.53
N HIS A 358 -4.86 13.62 -27.37
CA HIS A 358 -3.73 13.46 -28.26
C HIS A 358 -2.45 12.92 -27.61
N TYR A 359 -2.52 12.39 -26.39
CA TYR A 359 -1.32 11.90 -25.69
C TYR A 359 -0.60 10.76 -26.43
N LYS A 360 -1.29 10.06 -27.33
CA LYS A 360 -0.72 9.02 -28.19
C LYS A 360 0.04 9.60 -29.41
N ASP A 361 -0.26 10.83 -29.76
CA ASP A 361 0.26 11.54 -30.91
C ASP A 361 1.08 12.75 -30.46
N VAL A 362 2.24 12.56 -29.85
CA VAL A 362 3.04 13.62 -29.19
C VAL A 362 3.56 14.62 -30.23
N LYS A 363 2.66 15.40 -30.85
CA LYS A 363 3.01 16.39 -31.90
C LYS A 363 3.47 17.75 -31.38
N SER A 364 3.43 17.99 -30.05
CA SER A 364 3.77 19.29 -29.45
C SER A 364 4.62 19.10 -28.19
N LEU A 365 5.56 18.16 -28.23
CA LEU A 365 6.46 17.89 -27.12
C LEU A 365 7.36 19.10 -26.80
N ASP A 366 7.77 19.86 -27.84
CA ASP A 366 8.52 21.10 -27.74
C ASP A 366 7.75 22.17 -26.94
N GLY A 367 6.46 22.36 -27.24
CA GLY A 367 5.59 23.28 -26.51
C GLY A 367 5.44 22.88 -25.03
N LEU A 368 5.25 21.61 -24.74
CA LEU A 368 5.18 21.11 -23.36
C LEU A 368 6.49 21.35 -22.61
N ILE A 369 7.63 21.01 -23.20
CA ILE A 369 8.96 21.22 -22.62
C ILE A 369 9.21 22.70 -22.34
N LEU A 370 8.90 23.58 -23.29
CA LEU A 370 9.04 25.05 -23.15
C LEU A 370 8.16 25.58 -22.02
N ASN A 371 6.89 25.17 -21.94
CA ASN A 371 5.96 25.63 -20.92
C ASN A 371 6.37 25.16 -19.51
N MET A 372 6.77 23.90 -19.35
CA MET A 372 7.25 23.37 -18.08
C MET A 372 8.49 24.13 -17.60
N ALA A 373 9.48 24.30 -18.45
CA ALA A 373 10.72 24.99 -18.11
C ALA A 373 10.48 26.47 -17.83
N THR A 374 9.63 27.15 -18.62
CA THR A 374 9.24 28.54 -18.40
C THR A 374 8.58 28.70 -17.04
N ARG A 375 7.66 27.81 -16.68
CA ARG A 375 6.95 27.87 -15.38
C ARG A 375 7.91 27.69 -14.20
N ILE A 376 8.80 26.71 -14.26
CA ILE A 376 9.82 26.50 -13.23
C ILE A 376 10.68 27.74 -13.06
N LYS A 377 11.16 28.33 -14.18
CA LYS A 377 11.99 29.51 -14.15
C LYS A 377 11.26 30.77 -13.69
N THR A 378 9.99 30.92 -14.08
CA THR A 378 9.15 32.06 -13.68
C THR A 378 8.83 32.03 -12.19
N ASN A 379 8.55 30.85 -11.65
CA ASN A 379 8.36 30.65 -10.21
C ASN A 379 9.61 30.97 -9.40
N ALA A 380 10.81 30.85 -10.00
CA ALA A 380 12.10 31.25 -9.43
C ALA A 380 12.49 32.72 -9.73
N GLY A 381 11.56 33.54 -10.27
CA GLY A 381 11.78 34.96 -10.61
C GLY A 381 12.52 35.20 -11.93
N GLY A 382 12.63 34.20 -12.80
CA GLY A 382 13.29 34.29 -14.10
C GLY A 382 12.38 34.70 -15.28
N LYS A 383 12.97 34.99 -16.45
CA LYS A 383 12.25 35.30 -17.69
C LYS A 383 11.80 34.05 -18.44
N SER A 384 10.80 34.17 -19.30
CA SER A 384 10.33 33.09 -20.18
C SER A 384 11.44 32.47 -21.02
N ILE A 385 11.33 31.19 -21.30
CA ILE A 385 12.29 30.41 -22.07
C ILE A 385 11.73 30.25 -23.49
N THR A 386 12.54 30.50 -24.50
CA THR A 386 12.11 30.53 -25.89
C THR A 386 12.71 29.44 -26.77
N THR A 387 13.65 28.66 -26.23
CA THR A 387 14.28 27.55 -26.97
C THR A 387 14.21 26.25 -26.19
N VAL A 388 13.99 25.13 -26.89
CA VAL A 388 13.93 23.79 -26.30
C VAL A 388 15.24 23.42 -25.61
N ALA A 389 16.39 23.77 -26.19
CA ALA A 389 17.69 23.50 -25.56
C ALA A 389 17.84 24.19 -24.21
N ALA A 390 17.45 25.46 -24.08
CA ALA A 390 17.46 26.18 -22.82
C ALA A 390 16.43 25.60 -21.84
N ALA A 391 15.29 25.13 -22.35
CA ALA A 391 14.26 24.49 -21.54
C ALA A 391 14.74 23.15 -20.94
N LEU A 392 15.40 22.32 -21.73
CA LEU A 392 15.96 21.05 -21.28
C LEU A 392 17.00 21.23 -20.16
N ASN A 393 17.84 22.25 -20.25
CA ASN A 393 18.77 22.58 -19.18
C ASN A 393 18.05 22.95 -17.87
N VAL A 394 17.02 23.79 -17.93
CA VAL A 394 16.23 24.17 -16.75
C VAL A 394 15.50 22.96 -16.14
N LEU A 395 14.97 22.07 -16.98
CA LEU A 395 14.31 20.84 -16.50
C LEU A 395 15.31 19.87 -15.88
N THR A 396 16.54 19.81 -16.40
CA THR A 396 17.64 19.01 -15.85
C THR A 396 18.09 19.56 -14.49
N ASP A 397 18.33 20.86 -14.40
CA ASP A 397 18.74 21.54 -13.19
C ASP A 397 17.68 21.44 -12.08
N ALA A 398 16.40 21.43 -12.47
CA ALA A 398 15.28 21.22 -11.55
C ALA A 398 15.02 19.74 -11.20
N GLY A 399 15.81 18.80 -11.73
CA GLY A 399 15.65 17.35 -11.48
C GLY A 399 14.39 16.73 -12.10
N VAL A 400 13.76 17.41 -13.05
CA VAL A 400 12.55 16.91 -13.74
C VAL A 400 12.91 15.89 -14.81
N ILE A 401 14.07 16.07 -15.46
CA ILE A 401 14.62 15.13 -16.44
C ILE A 401 16.09 14.82 -16.12
N ASN A 402 16.53 13.60 -16.43
CA ASN A 402 17.91 13.14 -16.10
C ASN A 402 18.77 12.91 -17.35
N SER A 403 18.21 13.01 -18.55
CA SER A 403 18.89 12.69 -19.82
C SER A 403 18.54 13.75 -20.87
N PRO A 404 19.11 14.97 -20.78
CA PRO A 404 18.79 16.05 -21.71
C PRO A 404 19.05 15.69 -23.18
N ASP A 405 20.10 14.93 -23.46
CA ASP A 405 20.45 14.49 -24.83
C ASP A 405 19.40 13.52 -25.43
N TYR A 406 18.85 12.64 -24.60
CA TYR A 406 17.73 11.78 -25.03
C TYR A 406 16.51 12.63 -25.42
N TRP A 407 16.15 13.59 -24.60
CA TRP A 407 15.00 14.47 -24.86
C TRP A 407 15.22 15.39 -26.05
N ALA A 408 16.45 15.89 -26.24
CA ALA A 408 16.83 16.65 -27.42
C ALA A 408 16.70 15.82 -28.70
N GLY A 409 17.10 14.54 -28.66
CA GLY A 409 16.94 13.60 -29.77
C GLY A 409 15.51 13.14 -29.99
N ALA A 410 14.73 12.97 -28.93
CA ALA A 410 13.34 12.54 -29.00
C ALA A 410 12.44 13.64 -29.61
N TYR A 411 12.61 14.89 -29.18
CA TYR A 411 11.84 16.03 -29.68
C TYR A 411 12.09 16.25 -31.19
N THR A 412 13.33 16.11 -31.68
CA THR A 412 13.65 16.27 -33.09
C THR A 412 13.10 15.16 -33.99
N LYS A 413 12.79 14.00 -33.44
CA LYS A 413 12.17 12.87 -34.17
C LYS A 413 10.65 12.94 -34.21
N LEU A 414 10.03 13.72 -33.30
CA LEU A 414 8.59 13.86 -33.16
C LEU A 414 8.07 15.20 -33.70
N ALA A 415 8.96 16.16 -33.99
CA ALA A 415 8.68 17.41 -34.68
C ALA A 415 8.76 17.22 -36.19
#